data_f2d933782180a05ca6fd8a990c24b083
#
_entry.id   f2d933782180a05ca6fd8a990c24b083
#
_cell.length_a   1.000
_cell.length_b   1.000
_cell.length_c   1.000
_cell.angle_alpha   90.00
_cell.angle_beta   90.00
_cell.angle_gamma   90.00
#
_symmetry.space_group_name_H-M   'P 1'
#
loop_
_entity.id
_entity.type
_entity.pdbx_description
1 polymer ?
#
loop_
_entity_poly.entity_id
_entity_poly.type
_entity_poly.pdbx_seq_one_letter_code
_entity_poly.pdbx_strand_id
1 'polypeptide(L)' 'MGKNITVLGAGAWGTAFGQVLADAGNTVTMWAKEQQIVEGIRDHHHNAVRLPSVEKLPDNMTATGD' A
#
# COMPACT_ATOMS: atom_id res chain seq x y z
N MET A 1 -9.61 -14.85 -9.01
CA MET A 1 -8.15 -14.97 -9.03
C MET A 1 -7.52 -13.61 -8.95
N GLY A 2 -6.48 -13.51 -8.14
CA GLY A 2 -5.79 -12.25 -7.93
C GLY A 2 -4.96 -11.83 -9.12
N LYS A 3 -4.79 -10.53 -9.27
CA LYS A 3 -3.92 -9.93 -10.28
C LYS A 3 -2.81 -9.16 -9.57
N ASN A 4 -1.74 -8.87 -10.30
CA ASN A 4 -0.67 -8.00 -9.82
C ASN A 4 -0.99 -6.57 -10.27
N ILE A 5 -1.22 -5.70 -9.32
CA ILE A 5 -1.65 -4.33 -9.58
C ILE A 5 -0.63 -3.37 -8.96
N THR A 6 -0.22 -2.37 -9.71
CA THR A 6 0.64 -1.30 -9.19
C THR A 6 -0.16 -0.02 -9.08
N VAL A 7 -0.16 0.58 -7.89
CA VAL A 7 -0.81 1.87 -7.65
C VAL A 7 0.27 2.95 -7.57
N LEU A 8 0.19 3.92 -8.45
CA LEU A 8 1.16 5.03 -8.48
C LEU A 8 0.74 6.12 -7.49
N GLY A 9 1.51 6.27 -6.46
CA GLY A 9 1.25 7.26 -5.43
C GLY A 9 0.60 6.67 -4.18
N ALA A 10 1.34 6.65 -3.08
CA ALA A 10 0.88 6.09 -1.80
C ALA A 10 0.34 7.18 -0.88
N GLY A 11 -0.43 8.12 -1.40
CA GLY A 11 -1.19 9.06 -0.60
C GLY A 11 -2.35 8.35 0.08
N ALA A 12 -3.15 9.08 0.87
CA ALA A 12 -4.28 8.49 1.58
C ALA A 12 -5.26 7.80 0.61
N TRP A 13 -5.59 8.45 -0.49
CA TRP A 13 -6.49 7.91 -1.50
C TRP A 13 -5.93 6.66 -2.16
N GLY A 14 -4.67 6.74 -2.62
CA GLY A 14 -4.01 5.62 -3.27
C GLY A 14 -3.89 4.43 -2.35
N THR A 15 -3.49 4.66 -1.10
CA THR A 15 -3.34 3.60 -0.11
C THR A 15 -4.69 2.94 0.21
N ALA A 16 -5.74 3.74 0.39
CA ALA A 16 -7.08 3.21 0.65
C ALA A 16 -7.59 2.40 -0.54
N PHE A 17 -7.36 2.88 -1.77
CA PHE A 17 -7.76 2.17 -2.99
C PHE A 17 -6.98 0.86 -3.12
N GLY A 18 -5.67 0.90 -2.86
CA GLY A 18 -4.84 -0.29 -2.87
C GLY A 18 -5.32 -1.33 -1.85
N GLN A 19 -5.75 -0.88 -0.69
CA GLN A 19 -6.30 -1.77 0.33
C GLN A 19 -7.55 -2.48 -0.17
N VAL A 20 -8.44 -1.76 -0.83
CA VAL A 20 -9.65 -2.35 -1.42
C VAL A 20 -9.28 -3.41 -2.44
N LEU A 21 -8.32 -3.12 -3.31
CA LEU A 21 -7.85 -4.07 -4.32
C LEU A 21 -7.20 -5.30 -3.69
N ALA A 22 -6.41 -5.11 -2.64
CA ALA A 22 -5.76 -6.21 -1.94
C ALA A 22 -6.79 -7.08 -1.21
N ASP A 23 -7.77 -6.46 -0.58
CA ASP A 23 -8.86 -7.18 0.10
C ASP A 23 -9.69 -8.01 -0.88
N ALA A 24 -9.73 -7.60 -2.14
CA ALA A 24 -10.42 -8.36 -3.19
C ALA A 24 -9.58 -9.52 -3.73
N GLY A 25 -8.41 -9.78 -3.15
CA GLY A 25 -7.57 -10.92 -3.51
C GLY A 25 -6.47 -10.62 -4.51
N ASN A 26 -6.20 -9.35 -4.81
CA ASN A 26 -5.12 -8.95 -5.71
C ASN A 26 -3.82 -8.74 -4.94
N THR A 27 -2.69 -8.95 -5.64
CA THR A 27 -1.38 -8.55 -5.11
C THR A 27 -1.14 -7.10 -5.52
N VAL A 28 -0.97 -6.23 -4.55
CA VAL A 28 -0.88 -4.79 -4.79
C VAL A 28 0.51 -4.26 -4.41
N THR A 29 1.12 -3.53 -5.34
CA THR A 29 2.38 -2.81 -5.09
C THR A 29 2.09 -1.32 -5.14
N MET A 30 2.35 -0.64 -4.02
CA MET A 30 2.22 0.82 -3.95
C MET A 30 3.54 1.45 -4.35
N TRP A 31 3.50 2.44 -5.23
CA TRP A 31 4.70 3.22 -5.58
C TRP A 31 4.67 4.55 -4.85
N ALA A 32 5.76 4.89 -4.18
CA ALA A 32 5.87 6.15 -3.47
C ALA A 32 7.30 6.69 -3.54
N LYS A 33 7.44 8.01 -3.53
CA LYS A 33 8.75 8.67 -3.47
C LYS A 33 9.32 8.66 -2.07
N GLU A 34 8.46 8.83 -1.08
CA GLU A 34 8.89 8.98 0.31
C GLU A 34 9.30 7.63 0.87
N GLN A 35 10.59 7.53 1.19
CA GLN A 35 11.16 6.29 1.74
C GLN A 35 10.42 5.84 3.00
N GLN A 36 10.02 6.78 3.83
CA GLN A 36 9.30 6.51 5.07
C GLN A 36 7.97 5.78 4.80
N ILE A 37 7.25 6.19 3.75
CA ILE A 37 5.99 5.57 3.38
C ILE A 37 6.24 4.17 2.82
N VAL A 38 7.26 4.03 1.96
CA VAL A 38 7.63 2.73 1.38
C VAL A 38 7.97 1.73 2.48
N GLU A 39 8.80 2.10 3.42
CA GLU A 39 9.19 1.24 4.52
C GLU A 39 8.00 0.89 5.41
N GLY A 40 7.15 1.86 5.69
CA GLY A 40 5.95 1.63 6.50
C GLY A 40 5.04 0.58 5.88
N ILE A 41 4.75 0.68 4.60
CA ILE A 41 3.87 -0.26 3.92
C ILE A 41 4.56 -1.62 3.74
N ARG A 42 5.79 -1.62 3.24
CA ARG A 42 6.51 -2.84 2.93
C ARG A 42 6.85 -3.65 4.17
N ASP A 43 7.36 -3.00 5.21
CA ASP A 43 7.93 -3.68 6.36
C ASP A 43 6.95 -3.78 7.54
N HIS A 44 6.01 -2.86 7.65
CA HIS A 44 5.10 -2.78 8.80
C HIS A 44 3.62 -2.83 8.41
N HIS A 45 3.31 -2.91 7.12
CA HIS A 45 1.93 -2.90 6.59
C HIS A 45 1.13 -1.72 7.12
N HIS A 46 1.76 -0.54 7.18
CA HIS A 46 1.14 0.65 7.73
C HIS A 46 1.61 1.90 6.99
N ASN A 47 0.68 2.79 6.67
CA ASN A 47 1.00 4.10 6.11
C ASN A 47 0.64 5.19 7.13
N ALA A 48 1.52 5.38 8.11
CA ALA A 48 1.29 6.31 9.22
C ALA A 48 1.21 7.76 8.76
N VAL A 49 1.86 8.10 7.65
CA VAL A 49 1.94 9.48 7.16
C VAL A 49 0.64 9.89 6.47
N ARG A 50 0.11 9.04 5.60
CA ARG A 50 -1.03 9.38 4.75
C ARG A 50 -2.34 8.71 5.15
N LEU A 51 -2.27 7.59 5.85
CA LEU A 51 -3.47 6.85 6.24
C LEU A 51 -3.31 6.29 7.66
N PRO A 52 -3.15 7.17 8.65
CA PRO A 52 -2.86 6.73 10.03
C PRO A 52 -4.01 5.99 10.70
N SER A 53 -5.23 6.15 10.21
CA SER A 53 -6.40 5.49 10.80
C SER A 53 -6.46 4.00 10.55
N VAL A 54 -5.68 3.49 9.59
CA VAL A 54 -5.62 2.05 9.30
C VAL A 54 -4.38 1.50 9.99
N GLU A 55 -4.57 0.68 11.03
CA GLU A 55 -3.47 0.14 11.82
C GLU A 55 -2.66 -0.90 11.07
N LYS A 56 -3.32 -1.71 10.24
CA LYS A 56 -2.63 -2.74 9.47
C LYS A 56 -3.23 -2.87 8.07
N LEU A 57 -2.38 -2.73 7.07
CA LEU A 57 -2.75 -2.98 5.68
C LEU A 57 -2.66 -4.48 5.38
N PRO A 58 -3.37 -4.96 4.33
CA PRO A 58 -3.35 -6.39 3.99
C PRO A 58 -1.95 -6.92 3.68
N ASP A 59 -1.71 -8.20 3.99
CA ASP A 59 -0.41 -8.83 3.79
C ASP A 59 -0.01 -8.92 2.31
N ASN A 60 -0.97 -8.93 1.39
CA ASN A 60 -0.72 -8.96 -0.05
C ASN A 60 -0.50 -7.57 -0.65
N MET A 61 -0.21 -6.60 0.19
CA MET A 61 0.08 -5.23 -0.21
C MET A 61 1.51 -4.89 0.18
N THR A 62 2.30 -4.42 -0.77
CA THR A 62 3.68 -4.01 -0.53
C THR A 62 3.91 -2.63 -1.17
N ALA A 63 5.14 -2.14 -1.09
CA ALA A 63 5.49 -0.83 -1.63
C ALA A 63 6.90 -0.81 -2.17
N THR A 64 7.15 0.10 -3.09
CA THR A 64 8.48 0.34 -3.66
C THR A 64 8.65 1.80 -4.02
N GLY A 65 9.90 2.27 -3.98
CA GLY A 65 10.27 3.61 -4.45
C GLY A 65 11.01 3.60 -5.78
N ASP A 66 11.05 2.47 -6.39
CA ASP A 66 11.83 2.22 -7.62
C ASP A 66 11.15 2.80 -8.85
#